data_fc98583da459445ee963893cfb942cbb
#
_entry.id   fc98583da459445ee963893cfb942cbb
#
_cell.length_a   1.000
_cell.length_b   1.000
_cell.length_c   1.000
_cell.angle_alpha   90.00
_cell.angle_beta   90.00
_cell.angle_gamma   90.00
#
_symmetry.space_group_name_H-M   'P 1'
#
loop_
_entity.id
_entity.type
_entity.pdbx_description
1 polymer ?
#
loop_
_entity_poly.entity_id
_entity_poly.type
_entity_poly.pdbx_seq_one_letter_code
_entity_poly.pdbx_strand_id
1 'polypeptide(L)'
;MKDLLTLGIGTIFDLRSGAERDHSPTHWLAKHDIGRWQLAANESLGDPKPLLAQSLRSATKTRAMMQNVYRTLPVHHRESYAALFHALARDEHPILFHCAAGKDRTGVATALLLALLGVHRAQIDADYLLTNKVIEATTQTFLSDPRNAAALSAPAAAWKPMMIADTSYLDAMFAEINAAHGSVESYVRTQLDLSVTDIQFLRKRLLE
;
A
#
# COMPACT_ATOMS: atom_id res chain seq x y z
N MET A 1 19.86 -7.44 2.43
CA MET A 1 20.23 -6.22 1.69
C MET A 1 21.06 -6.53 0.45
N LYS A 2 22.08 -7.42 0.50
CA LYS A 2 22.78 -7.89 -0.70
C LYS A 2 21.82 -8.46 -1.75
N ASP A 3 20.78 -9.16 -1.32
CA ASP A 3 19.82 -9.81 -2.20
C ASP A 3 18.97 -8.82 -3.02
N LEU A 4 18.64 -7.63 -2.49
CA LEU A 4 17.91 -6.60 -3.25
C LEU A 4 18.72 -6.05 -4.43
N LEU A 5 20.04 -5.90 -4.25
CA LEU A 5 20.91 -5.40 -5.31
C LEU A 5 21.07 -6.40 -6.48
N THR A 6 20.92 -7.71 -6.18
CA THR A 6 20.99 -8.76 -7.21
C THR A 6 19.73 -8.81 -8.09
N LEU A 7 18.63 -8.19 -7.65
CA LEU A 7 17.39 -8.13 -8.41
C LEU A 7 17.39 -7.10 -9.55
N GLY A 8 18.48 -6.32 -9.67
CA GLY A 8 18.62 -5.33 -10.75
C GLY A 8 17.57 -4.20 -10.67
N ILE A 9 17.11 -3.85 -9.46
CA ILE A 9 16.10 -2.81 -9.26
C ILE A 9 16.59 -1.48 -9.82
N GLY A 10 15.92 -0.97 -10.83
CA GLY A 10 16.22 0.31 -11.47
C GLY A 10 15.42 1.49 -10.91
N THR A 11 14.25 1.22 -10.37
CA THR A 11 13.34 2.27 -9.88
C THR A 11 12.70 1.86 -8.55
N ILE A 12 12.62 2.81 -7.62
CA ILE A 12 11.93 2.61 -6.33
C ILE A 12 10.84 3.65 -6.17
N PHE A 13 9.63 3.19 -5.82
CA PHE A 13 8.51 4.03 -5.44
C PHE A 13 8.30 3.98 -3.92
N ASP A 14 8.55 5.09 -3.25
CA ASP A 14 8.29 5.25 -1.82
C ASP A 14 6.93 5.89 -1.60
N LEU A 15 5.94 5.07 -1.24
CA LEU A 15 4.56 5.49 -0.97
C LEU A 15 4.37 6.10 0.43
N ARG A 16 5.42 6.36 1.17
CA ARG A 16 5.37 7.01 2.47
C ARG A 16 5.12 8.51 2.32
N SER A 17 4.45 9.11 3.30
CA SER A 17 4.31 10.57 3.39
C SER A 17 5.65 11.25 3.64
N GLY A 18 5.74 12.57 3.39
CA GLY A 18 6.92 13.37 3.71
C GLY A 18 7.33 13.22 5.17
N ALA A 19 6.37 13.35 6.09
CA ALA A 19 6.62 13.22 7.53
C ALA A 19 7.15 11.83 7.94
N GLU A 20 6.69 10.74 7.30
CA GLU A 20 7.23 9.40 7.54
C GLU A 20 8.66 9.27 7.04
N ARG A 21 8.97 9.85 5.88
CA ARG A 21 10.32 9.85 5.30
C ARG A 21 11.30 10.67 6.15
N ASP A 22 10.89 11.84 6.62
CA ASP A 22 11.69 12.72 7.47
C ASP A 22 12.01 12.05 8.81
N HIS A 23 11.03 11.33 9.37
CA HIS A 23 11.21 10.60 10.64
C HIS A 23 12.08 9.35 10.47
N SER A 24 11.96 8.65 9.38
CA SER A 24 12.70 7.40 9.09
C SER A 24 13.32 7.44 7.69
N PRO A 25 14.37 8.23 7.50
CA PRO A 25 15.00 8.38 6.19
C PRO A 25 15.65 7.08 5.70
N THR A 26 15.64 6.88 4.39
CA THR A 26 16.21 5.68 3.75
C THR A 26 17.67 5.92 3.37
N HIS A 27 18.56 5.83 4.34
CA HIS A 27 19.98 6.16 4.17
C HIS A 27 20.78 5.23 3.24
N TRP A 28 20.32 3.98 3.06
CA TRP A 28 21.07 3.01 2.25
C TRP A 28 21.03 3.31 0.74
N LEU A 29 20.05 4.05 0.28
CA LEU A 29 19.93 4.45 -1.14
C LEU A 29 21.04 5.37 -1.59
N ALA A 30 21.46 6.29 -0.74
CA ALA A 30 22.57 7.18 -1.05
C ALA A 30 23.90 6.44 -1.28
N LYS A 31 23.98 5.15 -0.95
CA LYS A 31 25.16 4.30 -1.09
C LYS A 31 25.11 3.38 -2.31
N HIS A 32 24.01 3.36 -3.04
CA HIS A 32 23.79 2.46 -4.17
C HIS A 32 23.22 3.25 -5.34
N ASP A 33 23.78 3.00 -6.51
CA ASP A 33 23.35 3.62 -7.77
C ASP A 33 22.03 3.00 -8.24
N ILE A 34 20.93 3.39 -7.57
CA ILE A 34 19.57 3.07 -8.00
C ILE A 34 19.10 4.23 -8.85
N GLY A 35 18.91 3.96 -10.14
CA GLY A 35 18.77 4.97 -11.18
C GLY A 35 17.63 5.95 -11.01
N ARG A 36 16.53 5.57 -10.32
CA ARG A 36 15.39 6.47 -10.11
C ARG A 36 14.70 6.22 -8.77
N TRP A 37 14.52 7.29 -8.01
CA TRP A 37 13.72 7.32 -6.79
C TRP A 37 12.49 8.20 -6.99
N GLN A 38 11.30 7.61 -6.90
CA GLN A 38 10.06 8.38 -6.96
C GLN A 38 9.41 8.45 -5.58
N LEU A 39 9.20 9.66 -5.12
CA LEU A 39 8.52 9.93 -3.87
C LEU A 39 7.02 10.07 -4.14
N ALA A 40 6.22 9.49 -3.25
CA ALA A 40 4.79 9.78 -3.21
C ALA A 40 4.57 11.29 -3.13
N ALA A 41 3.55 11.80 -3.80
CA ALA A 41 3.07 13.15 -3.55
C ALA A 41 2.80 13.33 -2.05
N ASN A 42 2.85 14.57 -1.55
CA ASN A 42 2.60 14.87 -0.13
C ASN A 42 1.10 14.69 0.19
N GLU A 43 0.65 13.46 0.07
CA GLU A 43 -0.72 13.06 0.35
C GLU A 43 -0.86 12.90 1.86
N SER A 44 -1.47 13.89 2.49
CA SER A 44 -1.76 13.84 3.92
C SER A 44 -3.15 13.23 4.11
N LEU A 45 -3.23 12.10 4.83
CA LEU A 45 -4.50 11.56 5.31
C LEU A 45 -5.09 12.38 6.47
N GLY A 46 -4.52 13.54 6.78
CA GLY A 46 -4.81 14.30 8.00
C GLY A 46 -4.13 13.70 9.23
N ASP A 47 -4.39 14.27 10.41
CA ASP A 47 -3.91 13.69 11.67
C ASP A 47 -4.79 12.47 12.04
N PRO A 48 -4.27 11.23 12.01
CA PRO A 48 -5.04 10.04 12.34
C PRO A 48 -5.32 9.89 13.85
N LYS A 49 -4.67 10.67 14.71
CA LYS A 49 -4.73 10.50 16.18
C LYS A 49 -6.13 10.56 16.75
N PRO A 50 -7.02 11.51 16.39
CA PRO A 50 -8.37 11.53 16.95
C PRO A 50 -9.20 10.31 16.57
N LEU A 51 -9.05 9.86 15.30
CA LEU A 51 -9.75 8.69 14.78
C LEU A 51 -9.23 7.40 15.45
N LEU A 52 -7.92 7.29 15.60
CA LEU A 52 -7.26 6.19 16.31
C LEU A 52 -7.74 6.12 17.76
N ALA A 53 -7.73 7.22 18.51
CA ALA A 53 -8.14 7.25 19.91
C ALA A 53 -9.58 6.76 20.15
N GLN A 54 -10.51 7.05 19.22
CA GLN A 54 -11.88 6.57 19.28
C GLN A 54 -12.01 5.09 18.86
N SER A 55 -11.21 4.65 17.92
CA SER A 55 -11.30 3.32 17.32
C SER A 55 -10.64 2.24 18.16
N LEU A 56 -9.55 2.57 18.85
CA LEU A 56 -8.78 1.62 19.69
C LEU A 56 -9.51 1.18 20.99
N ARG A 57 -10.82 1.36 21.05
CA ARG A 57 -11.65 0.90 22.17
C ARG A 57 -12.07 -0.57 22.06
N SER A 58 -12.05 -1.14 20.87
CA SER A 58 -12.36 -2.56 20.64
C SER A 58 -11.85 -3.02 19.27
N ALA A 59 -11.61 -4.32 19.13
CA ALA A 59 -11.22 -4.94 17.86
C ALA A 59 -12.20 -4.65 16.72
N THR A 60 -13.50 -4.65 17.00
CA THR A 60 -14.55 -4.37 16.01
C THR A 60 -14.47 -2.93 15.49
N LYS A 61 -14.29 -1.95 16.39
CA LYS A 61 -14.15 -0.54 15.99
C LYS A 61 -12.88 -0.30 15.18
N THR A 62 -11.77 -0.92 15.59
CA THR A 62 -10.51 -0.82 14.87
C THR A 62 -10.61 -1.46 13.48
N ARG A 63 -11.27 -2.63 13.35
CA ARG A 63 -11.52 -3.24 12.05
C ARG A 63 -12.37 -2.33 11.15
N ALA A 64 -13.44 -1.77 11.66
CA ALA A 64 -14.30 -0.85 10.91
C ALA A 64 -13.52 0.41 10.48
N MET A 65 -12.67 0.95 11.32
CA MET A 65 -11.77 2.05 10.98
C MET A 65 -10.83 1.64 9.83
N MET A 66 -10.19 0.47 9.90
CA MET A 66 -9.31 -0.02 8.84
C MET A 66 -10.05 -0.23 7.52
N GLN A 67 -11.26 -0.78 7.55
CA GLN A 67 -12.10 -0.88 6.35
C GLN A 67 -12.37 0.50 5.74
N ASN A 68 -12.63 1.51 6.58
CA ASN A 68 -12.82 2.87 6.09
C ASN A 68 -11.54 3.47 5.49
N VAL A 69 -10.39 3.24 6.11
CA VAL A 69 -9.08 3.62 5.55
C VAL A 69 -8.91 3.02 4.16
N TYR A 70 -9.18 1.73 3.99
CA TYR A 70 -9.01 1.06 2.69
C TYR A 70 -9.97 1.56 1.62
N ARG A 71 -11.20 1.98 1.95
CA ARG A 71 -12.10 2.66 0.99
C ARG A 71 -11.50 3.94 0.45
N THR A 72 -10.76 4.67 1.28
CA THR A 72 -10.23 5.99 0.92
C THR A 72 -8.83 5.96 0.30
N LEU A 73 -8.04 4.90 0.52
CA LEU A 73 -6.66 4.78 -0.01
C LEU A 73 -6.57 4.98 -1.53
N PRO A 74 -7.45 4.41 -2.39
CA PRO A 74 -7.37 4.63 -3.83
C PRO A 74 -7.52 6.10 -4.23
N VAL A 75 -8.30 6.86 -3.51
CA VAL A 75 -8.52 8.30 -3.76
C VAL A 75 -7.35 9.13 -3.22
N HIS A 76 -6.96 8.88 -1.97
CA HIS A 76 -5.90 9.65 -1.30
C HIS A 76 -4.50 9.43 -1.88
N HIS A 77 -4.22 8.24 -2.44
CA HIS A 77 -2.94 7.91 -3.07
C HIS A 77 -3.03 7.83 -4.59
N ARG A 78 -4.03 8.47 -5.18
CA ARG A 78 -4.28 8.45 -6.62
C ARG A 78 -3.05 8.84 -7.45
N GLU A 79 -2.40 9.95 -7.10
CA GLU A 79 -1.23 10.46 -7.84
C GLU A 79 -0.04 9.51 -7.74
N SER A 80 0.21 8.96 -6.55
CA SER A 80 1.27 7.98 -6.33
C SER A 80 1.03 6.67 -7.07
N TYR A 81 -0.22 6.20 -7.08
CA TYR A 81 -0.59 5.00 -7.83
C TYR A 81 -0.55 5.25 -9.34
N ALA A 82 -0.99 6.40 -9.82
CA ALA A 82 -0.87 6.77 -11.23
C ALA A 82 0.60 6.76 -11.66
N ALA A 83 1.49 7.42 -10.92
CA ALA A 83 2.92 7.44 -11.21
C ALA A 83 3.52 6.03 -11.27
N LEU A 84 3.19 5.15 -10.31
CA LEU A 84 3.62 3.75 -10.29
C LEU A 84 3.13 2.97 -11.52
N PHE A 85 1.84 3.06 -11.84
CA PHE A 85 1.24 2.32 -12.94
C PHE A 85 1.75 2.80 -14.30
N HIS A 86 1.97 4.11 -14.46
CA HIS A 86 2.61 4.65 -15.66
C HIS A 86 4.06 4.19 -15.81
N ALA A 87 4.82 4.11 -14.72
CA ALA A 87 6.20 3.60 -14.77
C ALA A 87 6.22 2.12 -15.18
N LEU A 88 5.31 1.31 -14.64
CA LEU A 88 5.15 -0.09 -15.06
C LEU A 88 4.78 -0.20 -16.53
N ALA A 89 3.89 0.67 -17.04
CA ALA A 89 3.47 0.69 -18.44
C ALA A 89 4.57 1.19 -19.40
N ARG A 90 5.60 1.90 -18.91
CA ARG A 90 6.76 2.36 -19.69
C ARG A 90 7.95 1.42 -19.64
N ASP A 91 7.79 0.24 -19.07
CA ASP A 91 8.85 -0.75 -18.90
C ASP A 91 10.05 -0.26 -18.04
N GLU A 92 9.79 0.64 -17.12
CA GLU A 92 10.79 1.17 -16.16
C GLU A 92 11.07 0.13 -15.06
N HIS A 93 11.62 -1.03 -15.42
CA HIS A 93 11.75 -2.16 -14.51
C HIS A 93 13.21 -2.60 -14.30
N PRO A 94 13.49 -3.47 -13.32
CA PRO A 94 12.60 -3.90 -12.24
C PRO A 94 12.24 -2.76 -11.29
N ILE A 95 10.98 -2.72 -10.86
CA ILE A 95 10.46 -1.71 -9.93
C ILE A 95 10.28 -2.33 -8.55
N LEU A 96 10.74 -1.64 -7.51
CA LEU A 96 10.36 -1.89 -6.12
C LEU A 96 9.42 -0.78 -5.66
N PHE A 97 8.26 -1.13 -5.09
CA PHE A 97 7.42 -0.15 -4.42
C PHE A 97 7.13 -0.58 -2.98
N HIS A 98 7.10 0.39 -2.07
CA HIS A 98 6.92 0.13 -0.65
C HIS A 98 6.27 1.31 0.07
N CYS A 99 5.71 1.05 1.25
CA CYS A 99 5.33 2.06 2.22
C CYS A 99 6.09 1.83 3.55
N ALA A 100 5.52 2.22 4.70
CA ALA A 100 6.17 2.00 5.98
C ALA A 100 6.21 0.51 6.38
N ALA A 101 5.06 -0.16 6.38
CA ALA A 101 4.91 -1.57 6.78
C ALA A 101 4.75 -2.54 5.59
N GLY A 102 4.65 -2.04 4.37
CA GLY A 102 4.41 -2.86 3.19
C GLY A 102 3.00 -3.50 3.14
N LYS A 103 2.07 -3.07 3.99
CA LYS A 103 0.74 -3.69 4.15
C LYS A 103 -0.37 -2.91 3.46
N ASP A 104 -0.61 -1.66 3.87
CA ASP A 104 -1.81 -0.93 3.48
C ASP A 104 -1.68 -0.32 2.07
N ARG A 105 -0.89 0.73 1.91
CA ARG A 105 -0.68 1.42 0.62
C ARG A 105 -0.07 0.49 -0.43
N THR A 106 0.92 -0.29 -0.04
CA THR A 106 1.55 -1.30 -0.90
C THR A 106 0.56 -2.41 -1.26
N GLY A 107 -0.18 -2.92 -0.27
CA GLY A 107 -1.18 -3.97 -0.49
C GLY A 107 -2.30 -3.52 -1.43
N VAL A 108 -2.78 -2.27 -1.29
CA VAL A 108 -3.78 -1.69 -2.21
C VAL A 108 -3.21 -1.57 -3.63
N ALA A 109 -1.99 -1.03 -3.81
CA ALA A 109 -1.36 -0.93 -5.12
C ALA A 109 -1.19 -2.30 -5.78
N THR A 110 -0.72 -3.30 -5.01
CA THR A 110 -0.57 -4.70 -5.47
C THR A 110 -1.93 -5.29 -5.86
N ALA A 111 -2.94 -5.14 -5.01
CA ALA A 111 -4.28 -5.69 -5.27
C ALA A 111 -4.92 -5.07 -6.53
N LEU A 112 -4.75 -3.76 -6.74
CA LEU A 112 -5.22 -3.09 -7.96
C LEU A 112 -4.49 -3.59 -9.21
N LEU A 113 -3.16 -3.75 -9.13
CA LEU A 113 -2.36 -4.27 -10.24
C LEU A 113 -2.77 -5.71 -10.59
N LEU A 114 -2.82 -6.59 -9.62
CA LEU A 114 -3.21 -8.00 -9.82
C LEU A 114 -4.64 -8.11 -10.38
N ALA A 115 -5.58 -7.32 -9.86
CA ALA A 115 -6.94 -7.29 -10.40
C ALA A 115 -7.01 -6.78 -11.85
N LEU A 116 -6.23 -5.75 -12.19
CA LEU A 116 -6.10 -5.24 -13.56
C LEU A 116 -5.54 -6.29 -14.53
N LEU A 117 -4.61 -7.11 -14.04
CA LEU A 117 -4.03 -8.24 -14.79
C LEU A 117 -5.00 -9.44 -14.92
N GLY A 118 -6.15 -9.40 -14.26
CA GLY A 118 -7.14 -10.48 -14.30
C GLY A 118 -6.85 -11.63 -13.33
N VAL A 119 -5.99 -11.43 -12.34
CA VAL A 119 -5.71 -12.43 -11.30
C VAL A 119 -6.98 -12.67 -10.48
N HIS A 120 -7.27 -13.93 -10.21
CA HIS A 120 -8.46 -14.31 -9.45
C HIS A 120 -8.40 -13.77 -8.02
N ARG A 121 -9.53 -13.28 -7.50
CA ARG A 121 -9.61 -12.63 -6.18
C ARG A 121 -8.99 -13.46 -5.04
N ALA A 122 -9.21 -14.76 -5.01
CA ALA A 122 -8.65 -15.63 -3.99
C ALA A 122 -7.09 -15.63 -3.98
N GLN A 123 -6.47 -15.46 -5.13
CA GLN A 123 -5.00 -15.36 -5.25
C GLN A 123 -4.51 -13.98 -4.78
N ILE A 124 -5.25 -12.91 -5.10
CA ILE A 124 -4.98 -11.55 -4.58
C ILE A 124 -5.04 -11.54 -3.05
N ASP A 125 -6.08 -12.16 -2.48
CA ASP A 125 -6.23 -12.28 -1.03
C ASP A 125 -5.09 -13.09 -0.40
N ALA A 126 -4.70 -14.20 -1.04
CA ALA A 126 -3.61 -15.05 -0.56
C ALA A 126 -2.27 -14.28 -0.55
N ASP A 127 -1.96 -13.52 -1.61
CA ASP A 127 -0.78 -12.66 -1.68
C ASP A 127 -0.79 -11.60 -0.57
N TYR A 128 -1.89 -10.88 -0.43
CA TYR A 128 -2.04 -9.84 0.60
C TYR A 128 -1.83 -10.40 2.01
N LEU A 129 -2.36 -11.59 2.30
CA LEU A 129 -2.23 -12.25 3.60
C LEU A 129 -0.81 -12.72 3.91
N LEU A 130 0.11 -12.78 2.92
CA LEU A 130 1.53 -13.10 3.17
C LEU A 130 2.17 -12.11 4.14
N THR A 131 1.70 -10.86 4.17
CA THR A 131 2.14 -9.85 5.14
C THR A 131 2.05 -10.36 6.58
N ASN A 132 1.07 -11.21 6.89
CA ASN A 132 0.90 -11.75 8.24
C ASN A 132 2.05 -12.68 8.68
N LYS A 133 2.87 -13.19 7.76
CA LYS A 133 4.07 -13.99 8.09
C LYS A 133 5.17 -13.17 8.77
N VAL A 134 5.18 -11.86 8.56
CA VAL A 134 6.18 -10.93 9.13
C VAL A 134 5.57 -9.98 10.15
N ILE A 135 4.33 -10.23 10.57
CA ILE A 135 3.54 -9.36 11.44
C ILE A 135 4.23 -9.08 12.79
N GLU A 136 4.95 -10.06 13.32
CA GLU A 136 5.61 -9.94 14.62
C GLU A 136 6.69 -8.87 14.59
N ALA A 137 7.57 -8.87 13.58
CA ALA A 137 8.60 -7.86 13.38
C ALA A 137 8.00 -6.46 13.19
N THR A 138 6.94 -6.35 12.39
CA THR A 138 6.22 -5.07 12.17
C THR A 138 5.57 -4.58 13.47
N THR A 139 5.00 -5.49 14.24
CA THR A 139 4.39 -5.18 15.55
C THR A 139 5.43 -4.70 16.54
N GLN A 140 6.60 -5.33 16.63
CA GLN A 140 7.69 -4.90 17.50
C GLN A 140 8.17 -3.49 17.15
N THR A 141 8.34 -3.19 15.85
CA THR A 141 8.67 -1.85 15.38
C THR A 141 7.61 -0.82 15.79
N PHE A 142 6.33 -1.16 15.66
CA PHE A 142 5.22 -0.31 16.08
C PHE A 142 5.23 -0.07 17.60
N LEU A 143 5.45 -1.12 18.39
CA LEU A 143 5.46 -1.05 19.85
C LEU A 143 6.65 -0.24 20.39
N SER A 144 7.77 -0.25 19.71
CA SER A 144 8.99 0.48 20.12
C SER A 144 8.95 1.98 19.77
N ASP A 145 8.00 2.42 18.95
CA ASP A 145 7.90 3.83 18.55
C ASP A 145 7.13 4.65 19.60
N PRO A 146 7.77 5.65 20.24
CA PRO A 146 7.13 6.48 21.26
C PRO A 146 5.86 7.20 20.79
N ARG A 147 5.72 7.45 19.48
CA ARG A 147 4.54 8.09 18.89
C ARG A 147 3.27 7.24 19.04
N ASN A 148 3.44 5.94 19.24
CA ASN A 148 2.34 4.98 19.39
C ASN A 148 1.94 4.74 20.85
N ALA A 149 2.51 5.47 21.81
CA ALA A 149 2.24 5.31 23.25
C ALA A 149 0.74 5.34 23.61
N ALA A 150 -0.04 6.22 22.92
CA ALA A 150 -1.49 6.29 23.12
C ALA A 150 -2.21 5.00 22.66
N ALA A 151 -1.73 4.36 21.57
CA ALA A 151 -2.26 3.08 21.12
C ALA A 151 -1.91 1.95 22.11
N LEU A 152 -0.73 2.02 22.72
CA LEU A 152 -0.23 1.03 23.68
C LEU A 152 -0.96 1.04 25.02
N SER A 153 -1.67 2.12 25.36
CA SER A 153 -2.53 2.17 26.54
C SER A 153 -3.81 1.33 26.38
N ALA A 154 -4.17 0.97 25.14
CA ALA A 154 -5.32 0.11 24.86
C ALA A 154 -4.94 -1.38 24.92
N PRO A 155 -5.88 -2.30 25.26
CA PRO A 155 -5.63 -3.73 25.22
C PRO A 155 -5.16 -4.19 23.82
N ALA A 156 -4.20 -5.12 23.77
CA ALA A 156 -3.66 -5.66 22.50
C ALA A 156 -4.74 -6.11 21.52
N ALA A 157 -5.81 -6.74 22.01
CA ALA A 157 -6.94 -7.15 21.20
C ALA A 157 -7.61 -5.99 20.46
N ALA A 158 -7.57 -4.78 20.99
CA ALA A 158 -8.20 -3.62 20.38
C ALA A 158 -7.40 -3.06 19.19
N TRP A 159 -6.07 -3.00 19.26
CA TRP A 159 -5.24 -2.47 18.19
C TRP A 159 -4.72 -3.54 17.20
N LYS A 160 -4.78 -4.82 17.56
CA LYS A 160 -4.34 -5.93 16.70
C LYS A 160 -4.91 -5.87 15.27
N PRO A 161 -6.22 -5.55 15.04
CA PRO A 161 -6.74 -5.44 13.68
C PRO A 161 -6.01 -4.39 12.82
N MET A 162 -5.43 -3.36 13.40
CA MET A 162 -4.63 -2.38 12.66
C MET A 162 -3.31 -2.97 12.15
N MET A 163 -2.77 -3.96 12.83
CA MET A 163 -1.48 -4.56 12.48
C MET A 163 -1.59 -5.66 11.42
N ILE A 164 -2.64 -6.46 11.46
CA ILE A 164 -2.82 -7.61 10.56
C ILE A 164 -3.33 -7.21 9.18
N ALA A 165 -3.00 -8.00 8.17
CA ALA A 165 -3.72 -8.04 6.91
C ALA A 165 -5.00 -8.87 7.11
N ASP A 166 -6.15 -8.29 6.72
CA ASP A 166 -7.48 -8.92 6.84
C ASP A 166 -8.21 -8.69 5.51
N THR A 167 -8.70 -9.75 4.87
CA THR A 167 -9.34 -9.67 3.55
C THR A 167 -10.51 -8.71 3.51
N SER A 168 -11.20 -8.51 4.65
CA SER A 168 -12.29 -7.55 4.76
C SER A 168 -11.87 -6.10 4.47
N TYR A 169 -10.57 -5.79 4.54
CA TYR A 169 -10.06 -4.47 4.15
C TYR A 169 -10.02 -4.32 2.64
N LEU A 170 -9.53 -5.33 1.91
CA LEU A 170 -9.60 -5.35 0.46
C LEU A 170 -11.05 -5.45 -0.04
N ASP A 171 -11.94 -6.16 0.67
CA ASP A 171 -13.38 -6.19 0.35
C ASP A 171 -13.97 -4.78 0.36
N ALA A 172 -13.66 -4.01 1.41
CA ALA A 172 -14.13 -2.64 1.53
C ALA A 172 -13.61 -1.74 0.40
N MET A 173 -12.35 -1.87 0.02
CA MET A 173 -11.74 -1.15 -1.10
C MET A 173 -12.38 -1.51 -2.43
N PHE A 174 -12.49 -2.80 -2.76
CA PHE A 174 -13.06 -3.24 -4.03
C PHE A 174 -14.55 -2.91 -4.15
N ALA A 175 -15.31 -3.00 -3.05
CA ALA A 175 -16.71 -2.60 -3.02
C ALA A 175 -16.85 -1.10 -3.34
N GLU A 176 -16.00 -0.24 -2.76
CA GLU A 176 -16.00 1.20 -3.02
C GLU A 176 -15.65 1.52 -4.48
N ILE A 177 -14.59 0.88 -5.01
CA ILE A 177 -14.20 1.06 -6.42
C ILE A 177 -15.31 0.62 -7.36
N ASN A 178 -15.94 -0.53 -7.10
CA ASN A 178 -17.02 -1.03 -7.95
C ASN A 178 -18.25 -0.12 -7.87
N ALA A 179 -18.58 0.40 -6.70
CA ALA A 179 -19.71 1.33 -6.53
C ALA A 179 -19.46 2.66 -7.24
N ALA A 180 -18.24 3.22 -7.15
CA ALA A 180 -17.91 4.54 -7.70
C ALA A 180 -17.55 4.50 -9.20
N HIS A 181 -16.93 3.40 -9.68
CA HIS A 181 -16.31 3.33 -11.01
C HIS A 181 -16.78 2.12 -11.84
N GLY A 182 -17.57 1.22 -11.27
CA GLY A 182 -18.06 0.01 -11.93
C GLY A 182 -17.04 -1.13 -11.99
N SER A 183 -15.73 -0.84 -12.07
CA SER A 183 -14.67 -1.85 -12.11
C SER A 183 -13.30 -1.26 -11.76
N VAL A 184 -12.32 -2.12 -11.42
CA VAL A 184 -10.93 -1.71 -11.24
C VAL A 184 -10.35 -1.17 -12.55
N GLU A 185 -10.65 -1.77 -13.70
CA GLU A 185 -10.16 -1.26 -14.99
C GLU A 185 -10.71 0.15 -15.28
N SER A 186 -11.99 0.40 -15.00
CA SER A 186 -12.57 1.74 -15.15
C SER A 186 -11.92 2.74 -14.20
N TYR A 187 -11.67 2.38 -12.94
CA TYR A 187 -10.95 3.21 -11.99
C TYR A 187 -9.53 3.54 -12.49
N VAL A 188 -8.77 2.56 -12.93
CA VAL A 188 -7.40 2.74 -13.43
C VAL A 188 -7.38 3.65 -14.65
N ARG A 189 -8.34 3.52 -15.56
CA ARG A 189 -8.45 4.37 -16.75
C ARG A 189 -8.86 5.80 -16.43
N THR A 190 -9.83 5.99 -15.54
CA THR A 190 -10.43 7.30 -15.29
C THR A 190 -9.75 8.09 -14.17
N GLN A 191 -9.17 7.40 -13.19
CA GLN A 191 -8.54 8.03 -12.03
C GLN A 191 -7.02 8.01 -12.08
N LEU A 192 -6.42 6.96 -12.66
CA LEU A 192 -4.97 6.86 -12.84
C LEU A 192 -4.52 7.24 -14.25
N ASP A 193 -5.45 7.59 -15.15
CA ASP A 193 -5.20 8.05 -16.53
C ASP A 193 -4.39 7.06 -17.39
N LEU A 194 -4.58 5.75 -17.18
CA LEU A 194 -3.98 4.73 -18.04
C LEU A 194 -4.84 4.51 -19.30
N SER A 195 -4.18 4.51 -20.45
CA SER A 195 -4.84 4.16 -21.70
C SER A 195 -5.11 2.65 -21.80
N VAL A 196 -5.98 2.28 -22.73
CA VAL A 196 -6.20 0.85 -23.08
C VAL A 196 -4.90 0.19 -23.53
N THR A 197 -4.07 0.92 -24.27
CA THR A 197 -2.77 0.43 -24.75
C THR A 197 -1.82 0.15 -23.60
N ASP A 198 -1.77 1.03 -22.58
CA ASP A 198 -0.94 0.81 -21.39
C ASP A 198 -1.37 -0.45 -20.64
N ILE A 199 -2.68 -0.66 -20.50
CA ILE A 199 -3.22 -1.85 -19.82
C ILE A 199 -2.89 -3.13 -20.60
N GLN A 200 -3.01 -3.09 -21.94
CA GLN A 200 -2.64 -4.22 -22.78
C GLN A 200 -1.14 -4.53 -22.68
N PHE A 201 -0.30 -3.49 -22.66
CA PHE A 201 1.14 -3.64 -22.46
C PHE A 201 1.45 -4.29 -21.12
N LEU A 202 0.84 -3.80 -20.01
CA LEU A 202 1.01 -4.38 -18.69
C LEU A 202 0.64 -5.87 -18.65
N ARG A 203 -0.51 -6.22 -19.23
CA ARG A 203 -0.95 -7.63 -19.32
C ARG A 203 0.05 -8.48 -20.08
N LYS A 204 0.49 -8.03 -21.25
CA LYS A 204 1.49 -8.74 -22.04
C LYS A 204 2.81 -8.91 -21.29
N ARG A 205 3.29 -7.85 -20.66
CA ARG A 205 4.62 -7.80 -20.03
C ARG A 205 4.72 -8.59 -18.72
N LEU A 206 3.64 -8.64 -17.94
CA LEU A 206 3.63 -9.23 -16.61
C LEU A 206 2.99 -10.63 -16.55
N LEU A 207 2.35 -11.11 -17.64
CA LEU A 207 1.72 -12.44 -17.68
C LEU A 207 2.40 -13.39 -18.66
N GLU A 208 3.24 -12.91 -19.57
CA GLU A 208 4.02 -13.68 -20.55
C GLU A 208 5.51 -13.70 -20.17
#